data_cba69999e6f387102937739b36d218f9
#
_entry.id   cba69999e6f387102937739b36d218f9
#
_cell.length_a   1.000
_cell.length_b   1.000
_cell.length_c   1.000
_cell.angle_alpha   90.00
_cell.angle_beta   90.00
_cell.angle_gamma   90.00
#
_symmetry.space_group_name_H-M   'P 1'
#
loop_
_entity.id
_entity.type
_entity.pdbx_description
1 polymer ?
#
loop_
_entity_poly.entity_id
_entity_poly.type
_entity_poly.pdbx_seq_one_letter_code
_entity_poly.pdbx_strand_id
1 'polypeptide(L)'
;MKTMSDEDFRRYVADLGRRMETINSRKELSSFIFMLCKGYREGAFEEQDAEDYLSGTGSLFRAMDSWYRNNDIKDDPDVPTWRMMARVLLASFSHS
;
A
#
# COMPACT_ATOMS: atom_id res chain seq x y z
N MET A 1 -18.04 0.05 -13.15
CA MET A 1 -17.23 0.35 -11.99
C MET A 1 -17.23 1.84 -11.69
N LYS A 2 -17.34 2.20 -10.44
CA LYS A 2 -17.35 3.60 -10.04
C LYS A 2 -15.91 4.12 -10.00
N THR A 3 -15.68 5.25 -10.70
CA THR A 3 -14.36 5.85 -10.76
C THR A 3 -14.33 7.10 -9.88
N MET A 4 -13.29 7.20 -9.08
CA MET A 4 -13.09 8.32 -8.18
C MET A 4 -12.75 9.59 -9.00
N SER A 5 -13.26 10.76 -8.59
CA SER A 5 -12.89 12.01 -9.24
C SER A 5 -11.41 12.34 -8.95
N ASP A 6 -10.81 13.21 -9.76
CA ASP A 6 -9.40 13.60 -9.56
C ASP A 6 -9.17 14.23 -8.20
N GLU A 7 -10.11 15.09 -7.77
CA GLU A 7 -10.00 15.74 -6.47
C GLU A 7 -10.11 14.73 -5.33
N ASP A 8 -11.07 13.82 -5.42
CA ASP A 8 -11.26 12.78 -4.41
C ASP A 8 -10.06 11.85 -4.38
N PHE A 9 -9.50 11.52 -5.54
CA PHE A 9 -8.32 10.67 -5.63
C PHE A 9 -7.13 11.31 -4.93
N ARG A 10 -6.87 12.60 -5.19
CA ARG A 10 -5.75 13.30 -4.53
C ARG A 10 -5.92 13.33 -3.02
N ARG A 11 -7.13 13.58 -2.55
CA ARG A 11 -7.44 13.59 -1.12
C ARG A 11 -7.22 12.22 -0.49
N TYR A 12 -7.69 11.20 -1.19
CA TYR A 12 -7.55 9.80 -0.75
C TYR A 12 -6.07 9.40 -0.63
N VAL A 13 -5.28 9.70 -1.66
CA VAL A 13 -3.85 9.36 -1.67
C VAL A 13 -3.11 10.09 -0.56
N ALA A 14 -3.43 11.35 -0.34
CA ALA A 14 -2.81 12.13 0.74
C ALA A 14 -3.15 11.55 2.11
N ASP A 15 -4.39 11.13 2.32
CA ASP A 15 -4.83 10.53 3.58
C ASP A 15 -4.15 9.18 3.81
N LEU A 16 -4.05 8.36 2.77
CA LEU A 16 -3.32 7.09 2.85
C LEU A 16 -1.87 7.30 3.27
N GLY A 17 -1.20 8.28 2.67
CA GLY A 17 0.19 8.59 2.98
C GLY A 17 0.38 8.98 4.44
N ARG A 18 -0.50 9.83 4.96
CA ARG A 18 -0.43 10.25 6.35
C ARG A 18 -0.65 9.08 7.31
N ARG A 19 -1.65 8.25 7.04
CA ARG A 19 -1.97 7.11 7.90
C ARG A 19 -0.87 6.07 7.87
N MET A 20 -0.32 5.80 6.69
CA MET A 20 0.73 4.81 6.51
C MET A 20 1.94 5.10 7.40
N GLU A 21 2.31 6.37 7.54
CA GLU A 21 3.48 6.76 8.32
C GLU A 21 3.29 6.61 9.83
N THR A 22 2.05 6.53 10.30
CA THR A 22 1.75 6.50 11.72
C THR A 22 1.19 5.16 12.22
N ILE A 23 1.08 4.16 11.34
CA ILE A 23 0.56 2.85 11.73
C ILE A 23 1.51 2.18 12.71
N ASN A 24 0.98 1.79 13.87
CA ASN A 24 1.78 1.27 14.96
C ASN A 24 1.08 0.13 15.71
N SER A 25 0.02 -0.44 15.14
CA SER A 25 -0.70 -1.55 15.76
C SER A 25 -1.46 -2.34 14.71
N ARG A 26 -1.85 -3.57 15.08
CA ARG A 26 -2.66 -4.39 14.18
C ARG A 26 -4.02 -3.77 13.88
N LYS A 27 -4.60 -3.07 14.87
CA LYS A 27 -5.91 -2.43 14.68
C LYS A 27 -5.82 -1.27 13.70
N GLU A 28 -4.76 -0.48 13.79
CA GLU A 28 -4.54 0.60 12.83
C GLU A 28 -4.28 0.06 11.43
N LEU A 29 -3.51 -1.03 11.33
CA LEU A 29 -3.29 -1.68 10.05
C LEU A 29 -4.60 -2.21 9.48
N SER A 30 -5.44 -2.82 10.31
CA SER A 30 -6.75 -3.31 9.87
C SER A 30 -7.59 -2.18 9.27
N SER A 31 -7.64 -1.03 9.93
CA SER A 31 -8.37 0.14 9.42
C SER A 31 -7.79 0.62 8.09
N PHE A 32 -6.47 0.62 7.97
CA PHE A 32 -5.79 1.00 6.74
C PHE A 32 -6.17 0.05 5.59
N ILE A 33 -6.20 -1.24 5.87
CA ILE A 33 -6.59 -2.25 4.87
C ILE A 33 -8.02 -2.01 4.38
N PHE A 34 -8.93 -1.68 5.29
CA PHE A 34 -10.32 -1.37 4.89
C PHE A 34 -10.39 -0.09 4.06
N MET A 35 -9.51 0.88 4.30
CA MET A 35 -9.40 2.04 3.42
C MET A 35 -8.95 1.65 2.01
N LEU A 36 -8.02 0.70 1.92
CA LEU A 36 -7.59 0.18 0.61
C LEU A 36 -8.74 -0.53 -0.10
N CYS A 37 -9.53 -1.30 0.63
CA CYS A 37 -10.71 -1.96 0.07
C CYS A 37 -11.69 -0.94 -0.52
N LYS A 38 -11.94 0.14 0.21
CA LYS A 38 -12.82 1.20 -0.26
C LYS A 38 -12.28 1.85 -1.53
N GLY A 39 -10.99 2.16 -1.55
CA GLY A 39 -10.36 2.74 -2.72
C GLY A 39 -10.44 1.83 -3.94
N TYR A 40 -10.24 0.53 -3.74
CA TYR A 40 -10.37 -0.44 -4.81
C TYR A 40 -11.79 -0.43 -5.40
N ARG A 41 -12.80 -0.46 -4.54
CA ARG A 41 -14.19 -0.41 -4.99
C ARG A 41 -14.54 0.88 -5.73
N GLU A 42 -13.90 1.97 -5.39
CA GLU A 42 -14.19 3.29 -5.97
C GLU A 42 -13.26 3.64 -7.14
N GLY A 43 -12.45 2.70 -7.58
CA GLY A 43 -11.63 2.88 -8.78
C GLY A 43 -10.33 3.61 -8.57
N ALA A 44 -9.82 3.69 -7.34
CA ALA A 44 -8.55 4.35 -7.06
C ALA A 44 -7.37 3.55 -7.61
N PHE A 45 -7.52 2.24 -7.77
CA PHE A 45 -6.48 1.34 -8.24
C PHE A 45 -6.97 0.57 -9.45
N GLU A 46 -6.05 0.12 -10.29
CA GLU A 46 -6.39 -0.76 -11.41
C GLU A 46 -6.85 -2.12 -10.87
N GLU A 47 -7.79 -2.72 -11.56
CA GLU A 47 -8.26 -4.04 -11.20
C GLU A 47 -7.17 -5.08 -11.46
N GLN A 48 -7.05 -6.01 -10.53
CA GLN A 48 -6.16 -7.16 -10.70
C GLN A 48 -6.71 -8.33 -9.90
N ASP A 49 -6.39 -9.53 -10.32
CA ASP A 49 -6.83 -10.71 -9.58
C ASP A 49 -5.89 -10.99 -8.41
N ALA A 50 -6.25 -11.99 -7.62
CA ALA A 50 -5.48 -12.32 -6.42
C ALA A 50 -4.06 -12.77 -6.76
N GLU A 51 -3.90 -13.52 -7.84
CA GLU A 51 -2.57 -14.00 -8.25
C GLU A 51 -1.65 -12.84 -8.61
N ASP A 52 -2.15 -11.88 -9.38
CA ASP A 52 -1.36 -10.70 -9.76
C ASP A 52 -0.97 -9.89 -8.54
N TYR A 53 -1.91 -9.69 -7.62
CA TYR A 53 -1.65 -8.95 -6.40
C TYR A 53 -0.58 -9.63 -5.55
N LEU A 54 -0.71 -10.95 -5.36
CA LEU A 54 0.26 -11.72 -4.57
C LEU A 54 1.63 -11.75 -5.24
N SER A 55 1.67 -11.86 -6.57
CA SER A 55 2.92 -11.82 -7.32
C SER A 55 3.63 -10.48 -7.11
N GLY A 56 2.88 -9.39 -7.15
CA GLY A 56 3.43 -8.07 -6.86
C GLY A 56 3.97 -7.97 -5.45
N THR A 57 3.21 -8.50 -4.49
CA THR A 57 3.63 -8.51 -3.08
C THR A 57 4.94 -9.28 -2.90
N GLY A 58 5.04 -10.46 -3.50
CA GLY A 58 6.25 -11.27 -3.41
C GLY A 58 7.45 -10.57 -4.03
N SER A 59 7.25 -9.92 -5.17
CA SER A 59 8.32 -9.17 -5.85
C SER A 59 8.82 -8.00 -5.01
N LEU A 60 7.91 -7.32 -4.31
CA LEU A 60 8.30 -6.21 -3.43
C LEU A 60 9.17 -6.69 -2.28
N PHE A 61 8.82 -7.81 -1.66
CA PHE A 61 9.64 -8.37 -0.59
C PHE A 61 11.02 -8.78 -1.12
N ARG A 62 11.06 -9.39 -2.30
CA ARG A 62 12.33 -9.82 -2.89
C ARG A 62 13.25 -8.64 -3.17
N ALA A 63 12.71 -7.53 -3.64
CA ALA A 63 13.48 -6.35 -4.03
C ALA A 63 13.49 -5.26 -2.95
N MET A 64 13.12 -5.59 -1.72
CA MET A 64 12.91 -4.57 -0.69
C MET A 64 14.17 -3.78 -0.35
N ASP A 65 15.34 -4.41 -0.42
CA ASP A 65 16.62 -3.71 -0.20
C ASP A 65 16.75 -2.52 -1.14
N SER A 66 16.53 -2.77 -2.44
CA SER A 66 16.62 -1.73 -3.45
C SER A 66 15.52 -0.70 -3.31
N TRP A 67 14.31 -1.17 -3.02
CA TRP A 67 13.16 -0.29 -2.84
C TRP A 67 13.41 0.71 -1.71
N TYR A 68 13.84 0.20 -0.56
CA TYR A 68 14.11 1.05 0.60
C TYR A 68 15.25 2.02 0.32
N ARG A 69 16.31 1.55 -0.32
CA ARG A 69 17.45 2.41 -0.67
C ARG A 69 17.04 3.51 -1.65
N ASN A 70 16.27 3.16 -2.68
CA ASN A 70 15.87 4.12 -3.71
C ASN A 70 14.86 5.16 -3.20
N ASN A 71 14.14 4.86 -2.14
CA ASN A 71 13.14 5.75 -1.57
C ASN A 71 13.57 6.35 -0.23
N ASP A 72 14.83 6.20 0.12
CA ASP A 72 15.42 6.77 1.33
C ASP A 72 14.68 6.33 2.60
N ILE A 73 14.21 5.09 2.61
CA ILE A 73 13.59 4.48 3.78
C ILE A 73 14.70 3.88 4.63
N LYS A 74 14.81 4.32 5.86
CA LYS A 74 15.90 3.93 6.74
C LYS A 74 15.63 2.66 7.54
N ASP A 75 14.42 2.15 7.48
CA ASP A 75 14.07 0.93 8.19
C ASP A 75 14.84 -0.27 7.63
N ASP A 76 15.10 -1.24 8.49
CA ASP A 76 15.74 -2.49 8.08
C ASP A 76 14.71 -3.36 7.35
N PRO A 77 14.96 -3.72 6.08
CA PRO A 77 13.99 -4.51 5.33
C PRO A 77 13.79 -5.93 5.87
N ASP A 78 14.69 -6.40 6.73
CA ASP A 78 14.56 -7.73 7.34
C ASP A 78 13.89 -7.70 8.71
N VAL A 79 13.50 -6.52 9.18
CA VAL A 79 12.78 -6.37 10.46
C VAL A 79 11.35 -5.91 10.17
N PRO A 80 10.36 -6.79 10.32
CA PRO A 80 8.98 -6.43 10.01
C PRO A 80 8.42 -5.39 10.99
N THR A 81 7.69 -4.42 10.45
CA THR A 81 6.99 -3.42 11.23
C THR A 81 5.57 -3.29 10.68
N TRP A 82 4.68 -2.70 11.47
CA TRP A 82 3.31 -2.45 10.99
C TRP A 82 3.33 -1.50 9.79
N ARG A 83 4.23 -0.53 9.77
CA ARG A 83 4.37 0.39 8.63
C ARG A 83 4.85 -0.34 7.38
N MET A 84 5.76 -1.29 7.53
CA MET A 84 6.20 -2.12 6.41
C MET A 84 5.03 -2.85 5.76
N MET A 85 4.17 -3.45 6.58
CA MET A 85 3.00 -4.16 6.07
C MET A 85 2.09 -3.23 5.28
N ALA A 86 1.86 -2.02 5.80
CA ALA A 86 1.04 -1.04 5.09
C ALA A 86 1.66 -0.63 3.75
N ARG A 87 2.98 -0.37 3.73
CA ARG A 87 3.69 0.00 2.50
C ARG A 87 3.54 -1.08 1.43
N VAL A 88 3.75 -2.33 1.82
CA VAL A 88 3.69 -3.45 0.89
C VAL A 88 2.28 -3.63 0.34
N LEU A 89 1.28 -3.56 1.22
CA LEU A 89 -0.11 -3.74 0.79
C LEU A 89 -0.55 -2.65 -0.20
N LEU A 90 -0.15 -1.41 0.05
CA LEU A 90 -0.46 -0.32 -0.87
C LEU A 90 0.30 -0.46 -2.19
N ALA A 91 1.61 -0.71 -2.11
CA ALA A 91 2.46 -0.79 -3.29
C ALA A 91 2.13 -1.98 -4.19
N SER A 92 1.56 -3.05 -3.62
CA SER A 92 1.18 -4.23 -4.39
C SER A 92 0.13 -3.92 -5.47
N PHE A 93 -0.67 -2.86 -5.29
CA PHE A 93 -1.65 -2.47 -6.29
C PHE A 93 -1.01 -1.90 -7.57
N SER A 94 0.21 -1.42 -7.49
CA SER A 94 0.87 -0.81 -8.65
C SER A 94 2.09 -1.59 -9.12
N HIS A 95 2.28 -2.81 -8.63
CA HIS A 95 3.47 -3.61 -8.92
C HIS A 95 3.09 -4.99 -9.46
N SER A 96 2.17 -5.03 -10.38
CA SER A 96 1.75 -6.29 -11.02
C SER A 96 2.40 -6.48 -12.37
#